data_a02e682b396a43f2b185ace31f7acc54
#
_entry.id   a02e682b396a43f2b185ace31f7acc54
#
_cell.length_a   1.000
_cell.length_b   1.000
_cell.length_c   1.000
_cell.angle_alpha   90.00
_cell.angle_beta   90.00
_cell.angle_gamma   90.00
#
_symmetry.space_group_name_H-M   'P 1'
#
loop_
_entity.id
_entity.type
_entity.pdbx_description
1 polymer ?
#
loop_
_entity_poly.entity_id
_entity_poly.type
_entity_poly.pdbx_seq_one_letter_code
_entity_poly.pdbx_strand_id
1 'polypeptide(L)'
;MCIADGVPFEIPDNWEWVRLGEIFQHNTGKALNASNRSGELLAYITTSNLYWNRFELNSLREMYFSKSEIEKCTVTKGDLLVCEGGDIGRAAIWLYDIDIRIQNHIHRLRSYSKICTEYYYYLFFLYKHAGWIGGKGIGIKGLSANALHSLLFPLPPLSEQYRIVTKIKEFEPFLDKYAQAEKQLNNLNTQFPDLLKKSILQEAVQGKLVPQDSSDEPASILLERIRAEKQRLIAEGKIKKDKHESVIFRRDNSHYEKLDGIERCIDDEIP
;
A
#
# COMPACT_ATOMS: atom_id res chain seq x y z
N MET A 1 -38.43 -2.52 -20.40
CA MET A 1 -37.72 -2.68 -19.09
C MET A 1 -37.29 -1.27 -18.68
N CYS A 2 -37.74 -0.80 -17.54
CA CYS A 2 -37.39 0.55 -17.07
C CYS A 2 -35.90 0.55 -16.66
N ILE A 3 -35.12 1.56 -17.13
CA ILE A 3 -33.69 1.71 -16.80
C ILE A 3 -33.53 2.13 -15.35
N ALA A 4 -34.55 2.73 -14.73
CA ALA A 4 -34.50 3.25 -13.36
C ALA A 4 -34.08 2.22 -12.32
N ASP A 5 -34.40 0.92 -12.53
CA ASP A 5 -33.99 -0.17 -11.62
C ASP A 5 -32.53 -0.63 -11.80
N GLY A 6 -31.84 -0.11 -12.83
CA GLY A 6 -30.47 -0.50 -13.19
C GLY A 6 -29.41 0.59 -13.05
N VAL A 7 -29.81 1.81 -12.65
CA VAL A 7 -28.86 2.93 -12.44
C VAL A 7 -28.51 3.06 -10.96
N PRO A 8 -27.23 3.27 -10.63
CA PRO A 8 -26.77 3.25 -9.25
C PRO A 8 -27.08 4.54 -8.47
N PHE A 9 -27.42 5.64 -9.13
CA PHE A 9 -27.71 6.95 -8.54
C PHE A 9 -28.47 7.84 -9.52
N GLU A 10 -29.05 8.92 -9.02
CA GLU A 10 -29.69 9.96 -9.83
C GLU A 10 -28.65 10.90 -10.43
N ILE A 11 -28.95 11.43 -11.63
CA ILE A 11 -28.10 12.40 -12.35
C ILE A 11 -28.87 13.71 -12.55
N PRO A 12 -28.17 14.86 -12.76
CA PRO A 12 -28.79 16.13 -13.10
C PRO A 12 -29.64 16.06 -14.38
N ASP A 13 -30.66 16.89 -14.49
CA ASP A 13 -31.60 16.92 -15.62
C ASP A 13 -30.94 17.16 -17.00
N ASN A 14 -29.77 17.79 -17.01
CA ASN A 14 -29.01 18.07 -18.23
C ASN A 14 -27.96 16.99 -18.56
N TRP A 15 -27.94 15.86 -17.82
CA TRP A 15 -27.12 14.70 -18.10
C TRP A 15 -27.95 13.57 -18.69
N GLU A 16 -27.28 12.65 -19.38
CA GLU A 16 -27.93 11.48 -19.97
C GLU A 16 -27.27 10.19 -19.45
N TRP A 17 -28.06 9.13 -19.25
CA TRP A 17 -27.52 7.79 -19.10
C TRP A 17 -27.29 7.16 -20.46
N VAL A 18 -26.08 6.74 -20.76
CA VAL A 18 -25.69 6.14 -22.03
C VAL A 18 -24.95 4.83 -21.83
N ARG A 19 -25.04 3.95 -22.79
CA ARG A 19 -24.22 2.73 -22.79
C ARG A 19 -22.83 3.05 -23.31
N LEU A 20 -21.81 2.42 -22.71
CA LEU A 20 -20.40 2.67 -23.05
C LEU A 20 -20.13 2.43 -24.54
N GLY A 21 -20.77 1.42 -25.16
CA GLY A 21 -20.64 1.12 -26.58
C GLY A 21 -21.14 2.20 -27.50
N GLU A 22 -21.96 3.16 -27.03
CA GLU A 22 -22.42 4.32 -27.81
C GLU A 22 -21.39 5.44 -27.86
N ILE A 23 -20.47 5.48 -26.90
CA ILE A 23 -19.44 6.52 -26.75
C ILE A 23 -18.11 6.09 -27.35
N PHE A 24 -17.77 4.79 -27.19
CA PHE A 24 -16.46 4.28 -27.53
C PHE A 24 -16.51 3.17 -28.58
N GLN A 25 -15.64 3.28 -29.58
CA GLN A 25 -15.21 2.16 -30.37
C GLN A 25 -14.39 1.21 -29.48
N HIS A 26 -14.77 -0.05 -29.45
CA HIS A 26 -14.11 -1.07 -28.66
C HIS A 26 -13.36 -2.06 -29.53
N ASN A 27 -12.13 -2.40 -29.10
CA ASN A 27 -11.37 -3.53 -29.62
C ASN A 27 -10.70 -4.27 -28.49
N THR A 28 -10.60 -5.60 -28.61
CA THR A 28 -9.75 -6.44 -27.78
C THR A 28 -8.40 -6.68 -28.45
N GLY A 29 -7.37 -6.95 -27.67
CA GLY A 29 -6.06 -7.30 -28.19
C GLY A 29 -5.99 -8.70 -28.80
N LYS A 30 -4.79 -9.09 -29.24
CA LYS A 30 -4.50 -10.39 -29.83
C LYS A 30 -4.35 -11.46 -28.77
N ALA A 31 -4.95 -12.64 -28.99
CA ALA A 31 -4.70 -13.83 -28.21
C ALA A 31 -3.27 -14.33 -28.43
N LEU A 32 -2.62 -14.76 -27.35
CA LEU A 32 -1.28 -15.34 -27.42
C LEU A 32 -1.32 -16.63 -28.26
N ASN A 33 -0.53 -16.69 -29.33
CA ASN A 33 -0.31 -17.89 -30.11
C ASN A 33 1.19 -18.08 -30.36
N ALA A 34 1.80 -18.93 -29.55
CA ALA A 34 3.24 -19.21 -29.62
C ALA A 34 3.69 -19.89 -30.92
N SER A 35 2.76 -20.52 -31.66
CA SER A 35 3.05 -21.20 -32.93
C SER A 35 3.04 -20.25 -34.12
N ASN A 36 2.41 -19.08 -33.99
CA ASN A 36 2.31 -18.10 -35.07
C ASN A 36 3.58 -17.25 -35.14
N ARG A 37 4.33 -17.39 -36.25
CA ARG A 37 5.51 -16.59 -36.57
C ARG A 37 5.34 -15.76 -37.86
N SER A 38 4.10 -15.52 -38.27
CA SER A 38 3.77 -14.74 -39.46
C SER A 38 3.40 -13.31 -39.08
N GLY A 39 3.94 -12.35 -39.81
CA GLY A 39 3.70 -10.93 -39.60
C GLY A 39 4.92 -10.18 -39.05
N GLU A 40 4.69 -9.08 -38.41
CA GLU A 40 5.72 -8.24 -37.79
C GLU A 40 5.86 -8.56 -36.30
N LEU A 41 7.10 -8.73 -35.81
CA LEU A 41 7.39 -8.95 -34.40
C LEU A 41 7.34 -7.62 -33.66
N LEU A 42 6.34 -7.45 -32.78
CA LEU A 42 6.09 -6.19 -32.11
C LEU A 42 5.86 -6.39 -30.62
N ALA A 43 6.32 -5.40 -29.84
CA ALA A 43 6.09 -5.33 -28.41
C ALA A 43 4.59 -5.12 -28.09
N TYR A 44 4.14 -5.74 -27.00
CA TYR A 44 2.79 -5.64 -26.53
C TYR A 44 2.69 -5.59 -25.00
N ILE A 45 1.60 -5.01 -24.51
CA ILE A 45 1.26 -4.98 -23.09
C ILE A 45 0.20 -6.02 -22.75
N THR A 46 0.29 -6.51 -21.53
CA THR A 46 -0.64 -7.44 -20.89
C THR A 46 -1.29 -6.78 -19.68
N THR A 47 -2.25 -7.44 -19.05
CA THR A 47 -2.87 -6.95 -17.82
C THR A 47 -1.86 -6.73 -16.68
N SER A 48 -0.71 -7.43 -16.69
CA SER A 48 0.36 -7.22 -15.71
C SER A 48 1.16 -5.94 -15.92
N ASN A 49 1.07 -5.34 -17.11
CA ASN A 49 1.70 -4.05 -17.41
C ASN A 49 0.80 -2.84 -17.14
N LEU A 50 -0.53 -3.06 -16.98
CA LEU A 50 -1.52 -2.01 -16.80
C LEU A 50 -1.90 -1.89 -15.33
N TYR A 51 -1.71 -0.72 -14.74
CA TYR A 51 -2.12 -0.35 -13.38
C TYR A 51 -3.07 0.85 -13.43
N TRP A 52 -3.64 1.24 -12.29
CA TRP A 52 -4.45 2.45 -12.24
C TRP A 52 -3.62 3.66 -12.66
N ASN A 53 -4.05 4.30 -13.76
CA ASN A 53 -3.42 5.47 -14.40
C ASN A 53 -1.89 5.35 -14.64
N ARG A 54 -1.38 4.12 -14.77
CA ARG A 54 0.06 3.86 -14.93
C ARG A 54 0.31 2.61 -15.74
N PHE A 55 1.43 2.60 -16.47
CA PHE A 55 1.93 1.42 -17.19
C PHE A 55 3.35 1.08 -16.72
N GLU A 56 3.63 -0.23 -16.64
CA GLU A 56 4.97 -0.75 -16.43
C GLU A 56 5.52 -1.24 -17.76
N LEU A 57 6.49 -0.49 -18.31
CA LEU A 57 6.99 -0.70 -19.66
C LEU A 57 8.43 -1.24 -19.72
N ASN A 58 9.07 -1.51 -18.57
CA ASN A 58 10.48 -1.90 -18.50
C ASN A 58 10.76 -3.30 -19.05
N SER A 59 9.75 -4.18 -19.13
CA SER A 59 9.89 -5.53 -19.65
C SER A 59 8.68 -5.93 -20.47
N LEU A 60 8.63 -5.47 -21.70
CA LEU A 60 7.58 -5.83 -22.65
C LEU A 60 7.88 -7.17 -23.31
N ARG A 61 6.83 -7.92 -23.59
CA ARG A 61 6.89 -9.12 -24.40
C ARG A 61 6.64 -8.78 -25.85
N GLU A 62 7.09 -9.66 -26.75
CA GLU A 62 6.90 -9.51 -28.18
C GLU A 62 6.11 -10.69 -28.74
N MET A 63 5.28 -10.45 -29.74
CA MET A 63 4.64 -11.48 -30.57
C MET A 63 4.44 -10.97 -31.99
N TYR A 64 4.17 -11.91 -32.92
CA TYR A 64 3.94 -11.59 -34.31
C TYR A 64 2.51 -11.05 -34.52
N PHE A 65 2.36 -9.99 -35.28
CA PHE A 65 1.09 -9.39 -35.66
C PHE A 65 0.97 -9.30 -37.20
N SER A 66 -0.13 -9.76 -37.75
CA SER A 66 -0.51 -9.46 -39.14
C SER A 66 -0.92 -8.01 -39.29
N LYS A 67 -0.99 -7.49 -40.52
CA LYS A 67 -1.43 -6.09 -40.78
C LYS A 67 -2.80 -5.77 -40.17
N SER A 68 -3.77 -6.68 -40.34
CA SER A 68 -5.12 -6.49 -39.77
C SER A 68 -5.14 -6.52 -38.23
N GLU A 69 -4.27 -7.32 -37.63
CA GLU A 69 -4.13 -7.35 -36.16
C GLU A 69 -3.43 -6.10 -35.63
N ILE A 70 -2.46 -5.54 -36.37
CA ILE A 70 -1.83 -4.26 -36.02
C ILE A 70 -2.88 -3.16 -35.97
N GLU A 71 -3.70 -3.01 -37.02
CA GLU A 71 -4.77 -2.00 -37.03
C GLU A 71 -5.75 -2.15 -35.86
N LYS A 72 -6.13 -3.38 -35.55
CA LYS A 72 -7.07 -3.70 -34.49
C LYS A 72 -6.50 -3.52 -33.10
N CYS A 73 -5.25 -3.95 -32.86
CA CYS A 73 -4.65 -4.06 -31.52
C CYS A 73 -3.79 -2.85 -31.15
N THR A 74 -3.55 -1.91 -32.07
CA THR A 74 -2.71 -0.73 -31.78
C THR A 74 -3.45 0.26 -30.90
N VAL A 75 -2.76 0.64 -29.83
CA VAL A 75 -3.15 1.69 -28.89
C VAL A 75 -2.37 2.94 -29.24
N THR A 76 -3.08 4.06 -29.31
CA THR A 76 -2.53 5.39 -29.58
C THR A 76 -2.85 6.33 -28.41
N LYS A 77 -2.15 7.45 -28.34
CA LYS A 77 -2.37 8.47 -27.31
C LYS A 77 -3.83 8.88 -27.17
N GLY A 78 -4.34 8.85 -25.95
CA GLY A 78 -5.74 9.18 -25.61
C GLY A 78 -6.68 7.98 -25.53
N ASP A 79 -6.24 6.77 -25.94
CA ASP A 79 -7.03 5.56 -25.76
C ASP A 79 -7.15 5.19 -24.27
N LEU A 80 -8.36 4.80 -23.85
CA LEU A 80 -8.61 4.25 -22.54
C LEU A 80 -8.51 2.72 -22.59
N LEU A 81 -7.63 2.16 -21.78
CA LEU A 81 -7.42 0.72 -21.68
C LEU A 81 -8.06 0.19 -20.41
N VAL A 82 -8.76 -0.95 -20.50
CA VAL A 82 -9.48 -1.57 -19.39
C VAL A 82 -9.18 -3.06 -19.35
N CYS A 83 -8.85 -3.60 -18.17
CA CYS A 83 -8.60 -5.02 -17.98
C CYS A 83 -9.90 -5.83 -18.02
N GLU A 84 -9.95 -6.85 -18.88
CA GLU A 84 -10.98 -7.89 -18.90
C GLU A 84 -10.69 -8.96 -17.83
N GLY A 85 -9.41 -9.29 -17.63
CA GLY A 85 -8.93 -10.33 -16.72
C GLY A 85 -7.95 -9.83 -15.67
N GLY A 86 -7.63 -10.68 -14.72
CA GLY A 86 -6.79 -10.33 -13.57
C GLY A 86 -7.55 -9.40 -12.62
N ASP A 87 -7.19 -8.14 -12.56
CA ASP A 87 -7.94 -7.12 -11.82
C ASP A 87 -8.97 -6.46 -12.74
N ILE A 88 -10.11 -7.12 -12.89
CA ILE A 88 -11.20 -6.76 -13.80
C ILE A 88 -11.66 -5.33 -13.57
N GLY A 89 -11.75 -4.54 -14.66
CA GLY A 89 -12.19 -3.14 -14.62
C GLY A 89 -11.07 -2.14 -14.28
N ARG A 90 -9.85 -2.60 -13.95
CA ARG A 90 -8.70 -1.71 -13.81
C ARG A 90 -8.41 -1.03 -15.12
N ALA A 91 -8.22 0.30 -15.07
CA ALA A 91 -8.13 1.14 -16.26
C ALA A 91 -6.94 2.11 -16.20
N ALA A 92 -6.46 2.51 -17.39
CA ALA A 92 -5.50 3.58 -17.56
C ALA A 92 -5.62 4.21 -18.95
N ILE A 93 -5.25 5.47 -19.07
CA ILE A 93 -5.22 6.19 -20.34
C ILE A 93 -3.81 6.13 -20.91
N TRP A 94 -3.68 5.78 -22.17
CA TRP A 94 -2.40 5.77 -22.85
C TRP A 94 -2.00 7.22 -23.20
N LEU A 95 -1.02 7.77 -22.47
CA LEU A 95 -0.57 9.15 -22.63
C LEU A 95 0.77 9.29 -23.38
N TYR A 96 1.35 8.19 -23.83
CA TYR A 96 2.62 8.15 -24.52
C TYR A 96 2.46 8.48 -26.02
N ASP A 97 3.48 9.11 -26.59
CA ASP A 97 3.51 9.44 -28.03
C ASP A 97 4.01 8.27 -28.90
N ILE A 98 4.12 7.09 -28.33
CA ILE A 98 4.47 5.82 -29.01
C ILE A 98 3.24 4.92 -29.07
N ASP A 99 3.12 4.20 -30.16
CA ASP A 99 2.09 3.20 -30.35
C ASP A 99 2.51 1.86 -29.75
N ILE A 100 1.60 1.18 -29.08
CA ILE A 100 1.81 -0.15 -28.49
C ILE A 100 0.68 -1.10 -28.89
N ARG A 101 0.89 -2.40 -28.76
CA ARG A 101 -0.14 -3.42 -28.99
C ARG A 101 -0.62 -3.98 -27.68
N ILE A 102 -1.80 -4.54 -27.67
CA ILE A 102 -2.44 -5.13 -26.50
C ILE A 102 -2.75 -6.61 -26.69
N GLN A 103 -2.68 -7.37 -25.58
CA GLN A 103 -3.14 -8.74 -25.49
C GLN A 103 -4.65 -8.80 -25.30
N ASN A 104 -5.25 -9.95 -25.63
CA ASN A 104 -6.73 -10.16 -25.64
C ASN A 104 -7.47 -9.92 -24.32
N HIS A 105 -6.78 -9.88 -23.18
CA HIS A 105 -7.38 -9.56 -21.87
C HIS A 105 -7.36 -8.06 -21.54
N ILE A 106 -7.10 -7.22 -22.53
CA ILE A 106 -7.20 -5.77 -22.43
C ILE A 106 -8.19 -5.27 -23.49
N HIS A 107 -9.15 -4.48 -23.07
CA HIS A 107 -10.03 -3.71 -23.91
C HIS A 107 -9.41 -2.36 -24.23
N ARG A 108 -9.42 -1.97 -25.51
CA ARG A 108 -9.11 -0.61 -25.96
C ARG A 108 -10.42 0.11 -26.26
N LEU A 109 -10.61 1.25 -25.62
CA LEU A 109 -11.72 2.15 -25.81
C LEU A 109 -11.21 3.43 -26.46
N ARG A 110 -11.66 3.72 -27.67
CA ARG A 110 -11.36 4.94 -28.43
C ARG A 110 -12.67 5.66 -28.68
N SER A 111 -12.79 6.90 -28.24
CA SER A 111 -14.04 7.65 -28.41
C SER A 111 -14.37 7.92 -29.87
N TYR A 112 -15.66 7.90 -30.21
CA TYR A 112 -16.14 8.28 -31.54
C TYR A 112 -16.02 9.77 -31.80
N SER A 113 -16.03 10.60 -30.75
CA SER A 113 -15.96 12.05 -30.85
C SER A 113 -15.09 12.60 -29.69
N LYS A 114 -14.86 13.93 -29.70
CA LYS A 114 -14.13 14.59 -28.63
C LYS A 114 -14.88 14.50 -27.30
N ILE A 115 -14.26 13.85 -26.32
CA ILE A 115 -14.76 13.73 -24.95
C ILE A 115 -13.59 13.93 -23.95
N CYS A 116 -13.90 14.04 -22.67
CA CYS A 116 -12.88 13.98 -21.62
C CYS A 116 -12.64 12.51 -21.22
N THR A 117 -11.63 11.85 -21.82
CA THR A 117 -11.32 10.43 -21.52
C THR A 117 -11.04 10.20 -20.04
N GLU A 118 -10.44 11.18 -19.36
CA GLU A 118 -10.14 11.11 -17.92
C GLU A 118 -11.41 11.02 -17.06
N TYR A 119 -12.51 11.63 -17.48
CA TYR A 119 -13.80 11.49 -16.81
C TYR A 119 -14.25 10.01 -16.79
N TYR A 120 -14.13 9.31 -17.89
CA TYR A 120 -14.48 7.88 -17.99
C TYR A 120 -13.50 7.00 -17.25
N TYR A 121 -12.23 7.36 -17.17
CA TYR A 121 -11.26 6.70 -16.29
C TYR A 121 -11.71 6.77 -14.81
N TYR A 122 -12.14 7.92 -14.32
CA TYR A 122 -12.65 8.06 -12.95
C TYR A 122 -13.96 7.30 -12.74
N LEU A 123 -14.82 7.17 -13.76
CA LEU A 123 -16.02 6.32 -13.67
C LEU A 123 -15.66 4.84 -13.55
N PHE A 124 -14.68 4.34 -14.30
CA PHE A 124 -14.18 2.97 -14.12
C PHE A 124 -13.60 2.76 -12.71
N PHE A 125 -12.85 3.73 -12.21
CA PHE A 125 -12.32 3.70 -10.85
C PHE A 125 -13.45 3.61 -9.82
N LEU A 126 -14.45 4.48 -9.91
CA LEU A 126 -15.64 4.46 -9.05
C LEU A 126 -16.37 3.12 -9.13
N TYR A 127 -16.70 2.65 -10.31
CA TYR A 127 -17.50 1.43 -10.52
C TYR A 127 -16.78 0.19 -9.99
N LYS A 128 -15.46 0.13 -10.15
CA LYS A 128 -14.64 -0.93 -9.60
C LYS A 128 -14.65 -0.93 -8.07
N HIS A 129 -14.41 0.22 -7.44
CA HIS A 129 -14.31 0.34 -5.99
C HIS A 129 -15.68 0.26 -5.30
N ALA A 130 -16.74 0.66 -5.97
CA ALA A 130 -18.11 0.44 -5.51
C ALA A 130 -18.60 -1.03 -5.66
N GLY A 131 -17.77 -1.89 -6.31
CA GLY A 131 -18.13 -3.31 -6.52
C GLY A 131 -19.15 -3.53 -7.64
N TRP A 132 -19.38 -2.54 -8.49
CA TRP A 132 -20.33 -2.66 -9.62
C TRP A 132 -19.68 -3.36 -10.83
N ILE A 133 -18.36 -3.40 -10.90
CA ILE A 133 -17.58 -4.17 -11.86
C ILE A 133 -16.71 -5.18 -11.12
N GLY A 134 -16.82 -6.45 -11.45
CA GLY A 134 -15.95 -7.52 -10.90
C GLY A 134 -16.23 -7.93 -9.46
N GLY A 135 -17.31 -7.42 -8.83
CA GLY A 135 -17.66 -7.68 -7.43
C GLY A 135 -18.45 -8.98 -7.19
N LYS A 136 -18.56 -9.38 -5.90
CA LYS A 136 -19.52 -10.38 -5.42
C LYS A 136 -20.85 -9.66 -5.16
N GLY A 137 -21.86 -9.81 -6.00
CA GLY A 137 -23.16 -9.16 -5.81
C GLY A 137 -23.91 -8.94 -7.11
N ILE A 138 -24.69 -7.88 -7.19
CA ILE A 138 -25.50 -7.48 -8.37
C ILE A 138 -24.60 -7.05 -9.54
N GLY A 139 -23.31 -6.82 -9.31
CA GLY A 139 -22.35 -6.36 -10.31
C GLY A 139 -21.95 -7.40 -11.36
N ILE A 140 -21.30 -6.94 -12.41
CA ILE A 140 -20.82 -7.76 -13.53
C ILE A 140 -19.62 -8.61 -13.05
N LYS A 141 -19.77 -9.94 -13.10
CA LYS A 141 -18.76 -10.91 -12.66
C LYS A 141 -17.56 -11.10 -13.60
N GLY A 142 -17.64 -10.57 -14.80
CA GLY A 142 -16.58 -10.59 -15.81
C GLY A 142 -16.82 -9.44 -16.77
N LEU A 143 -15.78 -8.90 -17.37
CA LEU A 143 -15.89 -7.75 -18.26
C LEU A 143 -15.66 -8.19 -19.71
N SER A 144 -16.52 -9.11 -20.18
CA SER A 144 -16.55 -9.45 -21.62
C SER A 144 -16.92 -8.21 -22.46
N ALA A 145 -16.63 -8.27 -23.76
CA ALA A 145 -16.96 -7.18 -24.69
C ALA A 145 -18.44 -6.73 -24.56
N ASN A 146 -19.36 -7.68 -24.50
CA ASN A 146 -20.79 -7.38 -24.38
C ASN A 146 -21.13 -6.74 -23.03
N ALA A 147 -20.53 -7.25 -21.95
CA ALA A 147 -20.70 -6.69 -20.62
C ALA A 147 -20.15 -5.26 -20.54
N LEU A 148 -18.98 -5.02 -21.13
CA LEU A 148 -18.38 -3.69 -21.22
C LEU A 148 -19.26 -2.71 -21.98
N HIS A 149 -19.76 -3.10 -23.16
CA HIS A 149 -20.64 -2.25 -23.99
C HIS A 149 -21.96 -1.92 -23.30
N SER A 150 -22.47 -2.83 -22.47
CA SER A 150 -23.74 -2.64 -21.75
C SER A 150 -23.63 -1.80 -20.49
N LEU A 151 -22.44 -1.44 -20.04
CA LEU A 151 -22.26 -0.56 -18.89
C LEU A 151 -22.96 0.78 -19.12
N LEU A 152 -23.78 1.18 -18.16
CA LEU A 152 -24.43 2.49 -18.15
C LEU A 152 -23.49 3.49 -17.48
N PHE A 153 -23.18 4.56 -18.19
CA PHE A 153 -22.38 5.67 -17.70
C PHE A 153 -23.15 6.97 -17.78
N PRO A 154 -23.03 7.87 -16.79
CA PRO A 154 -23.60 9.21 -16.88
C PRO A 154 -22.78 10.04 -17.85
N LEU A 155 -23.45 10.75 -18.73
CA LEU A 155 -22.86 11.62 -19.76
C LEU A 155 -23.17 13.08 -19.45
N PRO A 156 -22.29 13.83 -18.81
CA PRO A 156 -22.38 15.27 -18.64
C PRO A 156 -22.10 16.00 -19.97
N PRO A 157 -22.51 17.26 -20.11
CA PRO A 157 -21.99 18.14 -21.15
C PRO A 157 -20.45 18.18 -21.14
N LEU A 158 -19.82 18.25 -22.32
CA LEU A 158 -18.36 18.13 -22.48
C LEU A 158 -17.57 19.09 -21.57
N SER A 159 -18.00 20.35 -21.48
CA SER A 159 -17.36 21.34 -20.59
C SER A 159 -17.44 20.95 -19.12
N GLU A 160 -18.50 20.26 -18.73
CA GLU A 160 -18.70 19.78 -17.36
C GLU A 160 -17.83 18.56 -17.04
N GLN A 161 -17.64 17.64 -18.00
CA GLN A 161 -16.68 16.55 -17.86
C GLN A 161 -15.28 17.08 -17.48
N TYR A 162 -14.81 18.14 -18.17
CA TYR A 162 -13.52 18.76 -17.86
C TYR A 162 -13.51 19.46 -16.49
N ARG A 163 -14.60 20.16 -16.11
CA ARG A 163 -14.70 20.80 -14.78
C ARG A 163 -14.65 19.76 -13.65
N ILE A 164 -15.37 18.64 -13.83
CA ILE A 164 -15.38 17.54 -12.86
C ILE A 164 -13.95 16.99 -12.68
N VAL A 165 -13.27 16.66 -13.78
CA VAL A 165 -11.90 16.14 -13.73
C VAL A 165 -10.93 17.13 -13.09
N THR A 166 -11.02 18.41 -13.46
CA THR A 166 -10.20 19.46 -12.84
C THR A 166 -10.42 19.49 -11.34
N LYS A 167 -11.68 19.42 -10.90
CA LYS A 167 -12.01 19.45 -9.49
C LYS A 167 -11.50 18.24 -8.72
N ILE A 168 -11.60 17.04 -9.32
CA ILE A 168 -11.02 15.83 -8.72
C ILE A 168 -9.50 15.99 -8.54
N LYS A 169 -8.78 16.45 -9.57
CA LYS A 169 -7.34 16.68 -9.52
C LYS A 169 -6.92 17.73 -8.48
N GLU A 170 -7.75 18.73 -8.22
CA GLU A 170 -7.51 19.70 -7.15
C GLU A 170 -7.55 19.04 -5.76
N PHE A 171 -8.36 18.00 -5.58
CA PHE A 171 -8.48 17.30 -4.30
C PHE A 171 -7.41 16.22 -4.07
N GLU A 172 -6.85 15.63 -5.11
CA GLU A 172 -5.83 14.55 -5.00
C GLU A 172 -4.69 14.88 -4.02
N PRO A 173 -4.04 16.08 -4.08
CA PRO A 173 -2.97 16.41 -3.13
C PRO A 173 -3.41 16.49 -1.67
N PHE A 174 -4.69 16.80 -1.42
CA PHE A 174 -5.23 16.82 -0.06
C PHE A 174 -5.49 15.41 0.46
N LEU A 175 -5.95 14.50 -0.40
CA LEU A 175 -6.12 13.08 -0.07
C LEU A 175 -4.77 12.43 0.26
N ASP A 176 -3.72 12.73 -0.50
CA ASP A 176 -2.36 12.26 -0.22
C ASP A 176 -1.84 12.74 1.13
N LYS A 177 -2.04 14.03 1.44
CA LYS A 177 -1.66 14.59 2.75
C LYS A 177 -2.45 13.94 3.89
N TYR A 178 -3.74 13.72 3.69
CA TYR A 178 -4.58 13.03 4.68
C TYR A 178 -4.09 11.61 4.92
N ALA A 179 -3.85 10.84 3.86
CA ALA A 179 -3.34 9.47 3.97
C ALA A 179 -1.97 9.39 4.70
N GLN A 180 -1.08 10.36 4.44
CA GLN A 180 0.19 10.46 5.15
C GLN A 180 0.00 10.77 6.64
N ALA A 181 -0.86 11.73 6.96
CA ALA A 181 -1.15 12.10 8.35
C ALA A 181 -1.80 10.94 9.13
N GLU A 182 -2.75 10.24 8.52
CA GLU A 182 -3.38 9.05 9.10
C GLU A 182 -2.36 7.95 9.37
N LYS A 183 -1.48 7.67 8.42
CA LYS A 183 -0.40 6.68 8.60
C LYS A 183 0.54 7.05 9.75
N GLN A 184 0.90 8.33 9.87
CA GLN A 184 1.72 8.82 10.99
C GLN A 184 1.01 8.66 12.33
N LEU A 185 -0.27 9.03 12.40
CA LEU A 185 -1.09 8.88 13.60
C LEU A 185 -1.19 7.41 14.03
N ASN A 186 -1.45 6.50 13.10
CA ASN A 186 -1.53 5.08 13.37
C ASN A 186 -0.18 4.51 13.88
N ASN A 187 0.94 4.93 13.30
CA ASN A 187 2.27 4.54 13.76
C ASN A 187 2.53 5.04 15.19
N LEU A 188 2.20 6.30 15.48
CA LEU A 188 2.33 6.87 16.83
C LEU A 188 1.47 6.11 17.84
N ASN A 189 0.21 5.87 17.54
CA ASN A 189 -0.70 5.13 18.42
C ASN A 189 -0.23 3.69 18.68
N THR A 190 0.37 3.04 17.70
CA THR A 190 0.88 1.67 17.84
C THR A 190 2.16 1.62 18.67
N GLN A 191 3.05 2.60 18.54
CA GLN A 191 4.35 2.63 19.22
C GLN A 191 4.29 3.27 20.62
N PHE A 192 3.32 4.17 20.83
CA PHE A 192 3.23 4.97 22.06
C PHE A 192 3.21 4.15 23.34
N PRO A 193 2.42 3.06 23.48
CA PRO A 193 2.39 2.26 24.70
C PRO A 193 3.77 1.68 25.08
N ASP A 194 4.51 1.19 24.08
CA ASP A 194 5.83 0.59 24.29
C ASP A 194 6.89 1.65 24.61
N LEU A 195 6.84 2.81 23.96
CA LEU A 195 7.72 3.93 24.23
C LEU A 195 7.47 4.51 25.63
N LEU A 196 6.22 4.67 26.01
CA LEU A 196 5.82 5.13 27.33
C LEU A 196 6.31 4.16 28.42
N LYS A 197 6.09 2.85 28.23
CA LYS A 197 6.59 1.82 29.15
C LYS A 197 8.10 1.88 29.31
N LYS A 198 8.84 2.02 28.22
CA LYS A 198 10.32 2.15 28.26
C LYS A 198 10.74 3.41 29.02
N SER A 199 10.09 4.55 28.78
CA SER A 199 10.37 5.79 29.48
C SER A 199 10.11 5.68 30.98
N ILE A 200 8.98 5.09 31.38
CA ILE A 200 8.65 4.85 32.80
C ILE A 200 9.69 3.94 33.47
N LEU A 201 10.08 2.85 32.78
CA LEU A 201 11.09 1.95 33.29
C LEU A 201 12.45 2.64 33.42
N GLN A 202 12.83 3.50 32.50
CA GLN A 202 14.05 4.27 32.55
C GLN A 202 14.08 5.20 33.77
N GLU A 203 13.01 5.95 34.00
CA GLU A 203 12.85 6.81 35.19
C GLU A 203 12.88 5.97 36.48
N ALA A 204 12.25 4.78 36.48
CA ALA A 204 12.25 3.88 37.64
C ALA A 204 13.65 3.38 38.00
N VAL A 205 14.43 2.88 37.02
CA VAL A 205 15.78 2.34 37.28
C VAL A 205 16.80 3.43 37.61
N GLN A 206 16.53 4.68 37.21
CA GLN A 206 17.35 5.84 37.58
C GLN A 206 16.99 6.44 38.96
N GLY A 207 16.01 5.85 39.65
CA GLY A 207 15.56 6.33 40.96
C GLY A 207 14.79 7.66 40.91
N LYS A 208 14.29 8.06 39.73
CA LYS A 208 13.56 9.33 39.51
C LYS A 208 12.04 9.19 39.56
N LEU A 209 11.51 7.95 39.44
CA LEU A 209 10.08 7.70 39.38
C LEU A 209 9.36 7.96 40.70
N VAL A 210 10.04 7.69 41.80
CA VAL A 210 9.51 7.92 43.17
C VAL A 210 10.48 8.79 43.98
N PRO A 211 9.98 9.65 44.84
CA PRO A 211 10.83 10.41 45.75
C PRO A 211 11.69 9.47 46.63
N GLN A 212 12.93 9.82 46.86
CA GLN A 212 13.78 9.11 47.79
C GLN A 212 13.37 9.43 49.24
N ASP A 213 13.20 8.42 50.08
CA ASP A 213 12.90 8.58 51.49
C ASP A 213 14.21 8.41 52.31
N SER A 214 14.57 9.44 53.04
CA SER A 214 15.77 9.43 53.89
C SER A 214 15.65 8.50 55.10
N SER A 215 14.45 8.02 55.42
CA SER A 215 14.22 7.05 56.48
C SER A 215 14.40 5.59 56.02
N ASP A 216 14.51 5.37 54.70
CA ASP A 216 14.75 4.04 54.17
C ASP A 216 16.14 3.50 54.57
N GLU A 217 16.18 2.22 54.86
CA GLU A 217 17.43 1.51 55.13
C GLU A 217 18.35 1.57 53.90
N PRO A 218 19.62 1.98 54.05
CA PRO A 218 20.56 1.98 52.93
C PRO A 218 20.72 0.60 52.28
N ALA A 219 20.78 0.53 50.96
CA ALA A 219 20.92 -0.71 50.20
C ALA A 219 22.19 -1.51 50.57
N SER A 220 23.22 -0.86 51.10
CA SER A 220 24.41 -1.52 51.63
C SER A 220 24.09 -2.52 52.77
N ILE A 221 23.19 -2.17 53.69
CA ILE A 221 22.78 -3.06 54.79
C ILE A 221 21.97 -4.25 54.24
N LEU A 222 21.10 -4.03 53.28
CA LEU A 222 20.40 -5.11 52.58
C LEU A 222 21.39 -6.05 51.88
N LEU A 223 22.41 -5.51 51.23
CA LEU A 223 23.44 -6.30 50.53
C LEU A 223 24.27 -7.13 51.53
N GLU A 224 24.60 -6.58 52.71
CA GLU A 224 25.27 -7.32 53.77
C GLU A 224 24.46 -8.51 54.29
N ARG A 225 23.15 -8.31 54.50
CA ARG A 225 22.23 -9.40 54.88
C ARG A 225 22.15 -10.48 53.80
N ILE A 226 22.08 -10.09 52.54
CA ILE A 226 22.06 -11.04 51.39
C ILE A 226 23.37 -11.86 51.39
N ARG A 227 24.53 -11.22 51.59
CA ARG A 227 25.82 -11.89 51.64
C ARG A 227 25.90 -12.86 52.81
N ALA A 228 25.46 -12.46 54.02
CA ALA A 228 25.42 -13.32 55.19
C ALA A 228 24.53 -14.56 54.98
N GLU A 229 23.34 -14.37 54.40
CA GLU A 229 22.47 -15.49 54.10
C GLU A 229 23.06 -16.43 53.05
N LYS A 230 23.69 -15.89 51.99
CA LYS A 230 24.40 -16.68 50.97
C LYS A 230 25.49 -17.55 51.63
N GLN A 231 26.30 -16.99 52.55
CA GLN A 231 27.32 -17.72 53.25
C GLN A 231 26.74 -18.83 54.15
N ARG A 232 25.62 -18.56 54.83
CA ARG A 232 24.90 -19.57 55.62
C ARG A 232 24.42 -20.74 54.73
N LEU A 233 23.83 -20.46 53.60
CA LEU A 233 23.35 -21.50 52.66
C LEU A 233 24.51 -22.33 52.07
N ILE A 234 25.68 -21.71 51.86
CA ILE A 234 26.87 -22.44 51.44
C ILE A 234 27.38 -23.37 52.56
N ALA A 235 27.41 -22.87 53.81
CA ALA A 235 27.85 -23.66 54.97
C ALA A 235 26.90 -24.85 55.23
N GLU A 236 25.61 -24.68 55.00
CA GLU A 236 24.58 -25.74 55.11
C GLU A 236 24.60 -26.71 53.90
N GLY A 237 25.47 -26.49 52.90
CA GLY A 237 25.55 -27.32 51.70
C GLY A 237 24.35 -27.22 50.74
N LYS A 238 23.48 -26.22 50.94
CA LYS A 238 22.28 -25.99 50.09
C LYS A 238 22.63 -25.36 48.74
N ILE A 239 23.69 -24.53 48.70
CA ILE A 239 24.17 -23.94 47.45
C ILE A 239 25.69 -24.14 47.35
N LYS A 240 26.23 -24.18 46.13
CA LYS A 240 27.67 -24.26 45.88
C LYS A 240 28.33 -22.89 46.06
N LYS A 241 29.52 -22.86 46.60
CA LYS A 241 30.35 -21.64 46.66
C LYS A 241 30.70 -21.23 45.22
N ASP A 242 30.51 -19.95 44.90
CA ASP A 242 30.93 -19.40 43.59
C ASP A 242 32.47 -19.46 43.52
N LYS A 243 32.97 -19.81 42.32
CA LYS A 243 34.42 -19.84 42.07
C LYS A 243 35.01 -18.44 41.98
N HIS A 244 34.19 -17.47 41.53
CA HIS A 244 34.58 -16.08 41.32
C HIS A 244 33.60 -15.18 42.08
N GLU A 245 34.03 -14.62 43.18
CA GLU A 245 33.22 -13.71 43.98
C GLU A 245 33.64 -12.27 43.66
N SER A 246 32.71 -11.47 43.11
CA SER A 246 32.98 -10.07 42.80
C SER A 246 32.40 -9.15 43.85
N VAL A 247 33.10 -8.06 44.15
CA VAL A 247 32.64 -6.98 45.01
C VAL A 247 32.74 -5.66 44.25
N ILE A 248 31.59 -5.02 44.04
CA ILE A 248 31.54 -3.68 43.44
C ILE A 248 31.58 -2.63 44.54
N PHE A 249 32.42 -1.62 44.39
CA PHE A 249 32.55 -0.50 45.31
C PHE A 249 32.83 0.79 44.56
N ARG A 250 32.58 1.94 45.22
CA ARG A 250 32.81 3.26 44.64
C ARG A 250 34.05 3.89 45.23
N ARG A 251 34.91 4.46 44.35
CA ARG A 251 36.10 5.23 44.70
C ARG A 251 36.29 6.37 43.72
N ASP A 252 36.57 7.58 44.20
CA ASP A 252 36.85 8.77 43.36
C ASP A 252 35.78 9.04 42.28
N ASN A 253 34.50 8.86 42.63
CA ASN A 253 33.35 9.03 41.77
C ASN A 253 33.18 7.98 40.65
N SER A 254 34.01 6.94 40.64
CA SER A 254 33.96 5.82 39.68
C SER A 254 33.65 4.51 40.41
N HIS A 255 33.08 3.55 39.63
CA HIS A 255 32.76 2.22 40.13
C HIS A 255 33.87 1.23 39.77
N TYR A 256 34.25 0.45 40.77
CA TYR A 256 35.27 -0.57 40.64
C TYR A 256 34.72 -1.93 41.04
N GLU A 257 35.14 -2.93 40.33
CA GLU A 257 34.89 -4.33 40.67
C GLU A 257 36.22 -4.95 41.19
N LYS A 258 36.15 -5.65 42.29
CA LYS A 258 37.23 -6.53 42.75
C LYS A 258 36.80 -7.96 42.50
N LEU A 259 37.48 -8.63 41.57
CA LEU A 259 37.25 -10.02 41.17
C LEU A 259 38.56 -10.79 41.34
N ASP A 260 38.56 -11.86 42.16
CA ASP A 260 39.74 -12.71 42.42
C ASP A 260 41.00 -11.93 42.85
N GLY A 261 40.81 -10.81 43.54
CA GLY A 261 41.92 -9.97 44.03
C GLY A 261 42.36 -8.88 43.05
N ILE A 262 41.84 -8.87 41.81
CA ILE A 262 42.13 -7.86 40.79
C ILE A 262 41.07 -6.78 40.84
N GLU A 263 41.46 -5.51 40.89
CA GLU A 263 40.57 -4.36 40.82
C GLU A 263 40.55 -3.79 39.39
N ARG A 264 39.34 -3.54 38.85
CA ARG A 264 39.15 -2.89 37.58
C ARG A 264 38.02 -1.83 37.64
N CYS A 265 38.15 -0.77 36.88
CA CYS A 265 37.07 0.18 36.72
C CYS A 265 36.00 -0.45 35.80
N ILE A 266 34.73 -0.23 36.15
CA ILE A 266 33.56 -0.80 35.44
C ILE A 266 32.57 0.28 35.03
N ASP A 267 32.95 1.55 35.00
CA ASP A 267 32.05 2.64 34.60
C ASP A 267 31.51 2.45 33.17
N ASP A 268 32.30 1.85 32.29
CA ASP A 268 31.89 1.55 30.90
C ASP A 268 30.90 0.36 30.83
N GLU A 269 30.73 -0.42 31.87
CA GLU A 269 29.80 -1.55 31.95
C GLU A 269 28.47 -1.17 32.62
N ILE A 270 28.39 0.01 33.23
CA ILE A 270 27.18 0.51 33.91
C ILE A 270 26.36 1.29 32.86
N PRO A 271 25.11 0.87 32.57
CA PRO A 271 24.28 1.46 31.52
C PRO A 271 23.82 2.90 31.80
#